data_c4ab81aeb57474ead670fd9134e8d462
#
_entry.id   c4ab81aeb57474ead670fd9134e8d462
#
_cell.length_a   1.000
_cell.length_b   1.000
_cell.length_c   1.000
_cell.angle_alpha   90.00
_cell.angle_beta   90.00
_cell.angle_gamma   90.00
#
_symmetry.space_group_name_H-M   'P 1'
#
loop_
_entity.id
_entity.type
_entity.pdbx_description
1 polymer ?
#
loop_
_entity_poly.entity_id
_entity_poly.type
_entity_poly.pdbx_seq_one_letter_code
_entity_poly.pdbx_strand_id
1 'polypeptide(L)'
;VLDFILPSLFLYDSAGKATPRPEFFKSVKDEVKNGKTVVSIELNDKAVWGDGKKIVADDYIKTMQSATNKDYAWASTDGLVDIEKFDKESDTKFSITWKSTYPDWSAVITMMPQAQVATPAAFNDGVKDVTKYKNEWFAGPYKIKSYDAAQQLLTLERNEKWWGDKGKLEKITFRYLDSAATARAFANKEVDVLRNIVTADTFKQAQTRTDAEVRQNFGLQYRHVTINGSHGVLSDKAVRQAFLLGTNRQEIASALLAGLPVKAKDFLLGNHFFMPTQKGEYKDNGSQWAYNVEKAKKLLDGAGWKEPSAGAIREKDGKKLTIYYTRPTGVVTTKNESELLQNQLKKIGIDLQMKDVESASFFKTIGQKNFEVTGFAWQLTQYPMNNIGQVYGKDSQSNFSGYNVDAIDEAIKKIAVETDNAKRV
;
A
#
# COMPACT_ATOMS: atom_id res chain seq x y z
N VAL A 1 -13.99 -3.45 3.14
CA VAL A 1 -14.94 -3.28 4.26
C VAL A 1 -15.01 -1.81 4.67
N LEU A 2 -13.89 -1.19 5.00
CA LEU A 2 -13.86 0.17 5.55
C LEU A 2 -14.53 1.20 4.63
N ASP A 3 -14.40 1.08 3.32
CA ASP A 3 -15.03 1.99 2.33
C ASP A 3 -16.56 2.06 2.42
N PHE A 4 -17.20 1.07 3.03
CA PHE A 4 -18.65 1.05 3.21
C PHE A 4 -19.11 1.75 4.49
N ILE A 5 -18.24 1.85 5.49
CA ILE A 5 -18.60 2.31 6.84
C ILE A 5 -17.88 3.60 7.24
N LEU A 6 -16.63 3.81 6.82
CA LEU A 6 -15.88 5.03 7.11
C LEU A 6 -16.23 6.16 6.14
N PRO A 7 -16.01 7.40 6.54
CA PRO A 7 -16.15 8.54 5.64
C PRO A 7 -15.09 8.47 4.54
N SER A 8 -15.55 8.32 3.29
CA SER A 8 -14.72 8.45 2.11
C SER A 8 -14.90 9.87 1.56
N LEU A 9 -13.96 10.76 1.85
CA LEU A 9 -14.09 12.20 1.59
C LEU A 9 -13.92 12.59 0.14
N PHE A 10 -13.17 11.79 -0.62
CA PHE A 10 -12.91 12.02 -2.04
C PHE A 10 -13.26 10.78 -2.87
N LEU A 11 -13.73 11.02 -4.08
CA LEU A 11 -13.86 10.02 -5.12
C LEU A 11 -12.67 10.14 -6.08
N TYR A 12 -12.22 9.01 -6.58
CA TYR A 12 -11.11 8.97 -7.52
C TYR A 12 -11.56 8.35 -8.84
N ASP A 13 -11.23 9.00 -9.96
CA ASP A 13 -11.42 8.42 -11.28
C ASP A 13 -10.31 7.41 -11.63
N SER A 14 -10.40 6.82 -12.82
CA SER A 14 -9.40 5.85 -13.29
C SER A 14 -8.01 6.45 -13.54
N ALA A 15 -7.90 7.77 -13.63
CA ALA A 15 -6.64 8.51 -13.74
C ALA A 15 -6.09 8.94 -12.37
N GLY A 16 -6.81 8.65 -11.28
CA GLY A 16 -6.41 9.02 -9.92
C GLY A 16 -6.78 10.44 -9.51
N LYS A 17 -7.56 11.15 -10.32
CA LYS A 17 -7.99 12.51 -9.98
C LYS A 17 -9.00 12.47 -8.83
N ALA A 18 -8.69 13.18 -7.75
CA ALA A 18 -9.56 13.34 -6.59
C ALA A 18 -10.69 14.34 -6.87
N THR A 19 -11.92 13.98 -6.48
CA THR A 19 -13.08 14.86 -6.50
C THR A 19 -13.73 14.83 -5.11
N PRO A 20 -13.92 16.00 -4.46
CA PRO A 20 -14.59 16.05 -3.16
C PRO A 20 -16.01 15.49 -3.26
N ARG A 21 -16.41 14.67 -2.28
CA ARG A 21 -17.74 14.07 -2.25
C ARG A 21 -18.78 15.07 -1.75
N PRO A 22 -19.86 15.31 -2.51
CA PRO A 22 -20.89 16.26 -2.14
C PRO A 22 -21.64 15.87 -0.87
N GLU A 23 -21.60 14.60 -0.47
CA GLU A 23 -22.16 14.16 0.79
C GLU A 23 -21.45 14.80 2.00
N PHE A 24 -20.15 15.03 1.91
CA PHE A 24 -19.38 15.62 3.00
C PHE A 24 -19.09 17.12 2.82
N PHE A 25 -18.93 17.56 1.58
CA PHE A 25 -18.52 18.91 1.26
C PHE A 25 -19.55 19.64 0.41
N LYS A 26 -19.90 20.83 0.83
CA LYS A 26 -20.64 21.78 0.00
C LYS A 26 -19.69 22.50 -0.96
N SER A 27 -18.48 22.83 -0.50
CA SER A 27 -17.40 23.32 -1.33
C SER A 27 -16.02 23.01 -0.76
N VAL A 28 -15.06 22.76 -1.65
CA VAL A 28 -13.63 22.70 -1.33
C VAL A 28 -12.90 23.50 -2.41
N LYS A 29 -12.10 24.47 -2.02
CA LYS A 29 -11.33 25.32 -2.93
C LYS A 29 -9.91 25.44 -2.41
N ASP A 30 -8.95 25.25 -3.31
CA ASP A 30 -7.55 25.45 -3.01
C ASP A 30 -6.98 26.65 -3.81
N GLU A 31 -6.04 27.33 -3.21
CA GLU A 31 -5.26 28.39 -3.83
C GLU A 31 -3.84 28.40 -3.29
N VAL A 32 -2.90 28.92 -4.09
CA VAL A 32 -1.56 29.25 -3.60
C VAL A 32 -1.50 30.73 -3.31
N LYS A 33 -1.32 31.08 -2.03
CA LYS A 33 -1.24 32.46 -1.56
C LYS A 33 0.08 32.69 -0.81
N ASN A 34 0.87 33.66 -1.27
CA ASN A 34 2.18 33.97 -0.69
C ASN A 34 3.10 32.75 -0.55
N GLY A 35 3.12 31.86 -1.56
CA GLY A 35 3.94 30.64 -1.56
C GLY A 35 3.45 29.53 -0.63
N LYS A 36 2.21 29.61 -0.17
CA LYS A 36 1.57 28.61 0.72
C LYS A 36 0.30 28.07 0.11
N THR A 37 0.04 26.78 0.25
CA THR A 37 -1.26 26.22 -0.10
C THR A 37 -2.27 26.57 1.00
N VAL A 38 -3.41 27.10 0.58
CA VAL A 38 -4.58 27.37 1.43
C VAL A 38 -5.76 26.61 0.87
N VAL A 39 -6.42 25.81 1.69
CA VAL A 39 -7.62 25.06 1.31
C VAL A 39 -8.77 25.52 2.16
N SER A 40 -9.79 26.10 1.51
CA SER A 40 -11.03 26.53 2.15
C SER A 40 -12.11 25.48 1.98
N ILE A 41 -12.75 25.08 3.08
CA ILE A 41 -13.72 23.99 3.16
C ILE A 41 -15.03 24.50 3.74
N GLU A 42 -16.12 24.20 3.04
CA GLU A 42 -17.49 24.32 3.57
C GLU A 42 -18.11 22.92 3.60
N LEU A 43 -18.49 22.47 4.79
CA LEU A 43 -19.06 21.15 5.05
C LEU A 43 -20.54 21.10 4.63
N ASN A 44 -21.00 19.90 4.25
CA ASN A 44 -22.41 19.64 4.05
C ASN A 44 -23.11 19.57 5.43
N ASP A 45 -24.09 20.41 5.63
CA ASP A 45 -24.83 20.53 6.89
C ASP A 45 -25.74 19.31 7.21
N LYS A 46 -25.92 18.41 6.24
CA LYS A 46 -26.62 17.13 6.44
C LYS A 46 -25.71 16.05 7.02
N ALA A 47 -24.39 16.23 6.93
CA ALA A 47 -23.43 15.23 7.35
C ALA A 47 -23.49 14.96 8.85
N VAL A 48 -23.63 13.66 9.21
CA VAL A 48 -23.75 13.22 10.60
C VAL A 48 -22.93 11.96 10.84
N TRP A 49 -22.45 11.80 12.07
CA TRP A 49 -21.88 10.56 12.56
C TRP A 49 -22.96 9.49 12.80
N GLY A 50 -22.56 8.25 13.02
CA GLY A 50 -23.46 7.14 13.30
C GLY A 50 -24.33 7.29 14.54
N ASP A 51 -23.96 8.14 15.50
CA ASP A 51 -24.80 8.54 16.64
C ASP A 51 -25.81 9.66 16.30
N GLY A 52 -25.66 10.29 15.13
CA GLY A 52 -26.50 11.38 14.64
C GLY A 52 -25.99 12.78 14.99
N LYS A 53 -24.84 12.89 15.65
CA LYS A 53 -24.20 14.20 15.84
C LYS A 53 -23.70 14.75 14.52
N LYS A 54 -23.78 16.07 14.35
CA LYS A 54 -23.27 16.76 13.18
C LYS A 54 -21.76 16.53 13.04
N ILE A 55 -21.30 16.31 11.82
CA ILE A 55 -19.90 16.39 11.46
C ILE A 55 -19.54 17.87 11.37
N VAL A 56 -18.53 18.29 12.11
CA VAL A 56 -18.13 19.69 12.26
C VAL A 56 -16.65 19.91 11.96
N ALA A 57 -16.27 21.16 11.78
CA ALA A 57 -14.88 21.55 11.50
C ALA A 57 -13.88 20.97 12.52
N ASP A 58 -14.26 20.92 13.81
CA ASP A 58 -13.40 20.37 14.87
C ASP A 58 -13.10 18.88 14.70
N ASP A 59 -13.96 18.11 14.04
CA ASP A 59 -13.69 16.69 13.74
C ASP A 59 -12.48 16.55 12.79
N TYR A 60 -12.37 17.45 11.82
CA TYR A 60 -11.22 17.54 10.91
C TYR A 60 -9.99 18.11 11.60
N ILE A 61 -10.14 19.28 12.21
CA ILE A 61 -9.04 20.04 12.81
C ILE A 61 -8.31 19.22 13.89
N LYS A 62 -9.06 18.69 14.86
CA LYS A 62 -8.47 17.89 15.95
C LYS A 62 -7.84 16.60 15.46
N THR A 63 -8.46 15.96 14.45
CA THR A 63 -7.89 14.77 13.85
C THR A 63 -6.54 15.07 13.21
N MET A 64 -6.45 16.08 12.35
CA MET A 64 -5.20 16.43 11.67
C MET A 64 -4.14 16.98 12.64
N GLN A 65 -4.54 17.74 13.64
CA GLN A 65 -3.64 18.24 14.69
C GLN A 65 -3.01 17.11 15.51
N SER A 66 -3.70 15.97 15.70
CA SER A 66 -3.16 14.84 16.46
C SER A 66 -1.88 14.26 15.84
N ALA A 67 -1.65 14.47 14.54
CA ALA A 67 -0.46 14.02 13.85
C ALA A 67 0.85 14.70 14.30
N THR A 68 0.75 15.84 15.00
CA THR A 68 1.93 16.52 15.56
C THR A 68 2.43 15.89 16.86
N ASN A 69 1.63 15.02 17.49
CA ASN A 69 1.99 14.31 18.70
C ASN A 69 2.37 12.85 18.37
N LYS A 70 3.61 12.48 18.64
CA LYS A 70 4.19 11.16 18.35
C LYS A 70 3.54 9.98 19.08
N ASP A 71 2.77 10.25 20.15
CA ASP A 71 2.06 9.21 20.88
C ASP A 71 0.85 8.65 20.11
N TYR A 72 0.37 9.39 19.10
CA TYR A 72 -0.63 8.89 18.18
C TYR A 72 0.03 8.03 17.09
N ALA A 73 -0.40 6.76 16.98
CA ALA A 73 0.19 5.78 16.06
C ALA A 73 -0.27 5.98 14.59
N TRP A 74 -0.01 7.16 14.03
CA TRP A 74 -0.22 7.42 12.62
C TRP A 74 0.71 6.55 11.77
N ALA A 75 0.18 5.99 10.67
CA ALA A 75 0.98 5.23 9.72
C ALA A 75 1.94 6.14 8.92
N SER A 76 1.52 7.37 8.63
CA SER A 76 2.34 8.46 8.11
C SER A 76 1.77 9.77 8.60
N THR A 77 2.65 10.73 8.82
CA THR A 77 2.32 12.13 9.15
C THR A 77 2.72 13.09 8.02
N ASP A 78 3.13 12.55 6.87
CA ASP A 78 3.56 13.35 5.71
C ASP A 78 2.47 14.33 5.30
N GLY A 79 2.82 15.59 5.16
CA GLY A 79 1.91 16.69 4.84
C GLY A 79 1.03 17.17 6.01
N LEU A 80 0.74 16.32 6.99
CA LEU A 80 -0.01 16.73 8.21
C LEU A 80 0.83 17.60 9.14
N VAL A 81 2.09 17.24 9.37
CA VAL A 81 3.03 18.03 10.19
C VAL A 81 3.48 19.32 9.53
N ASP A 82 3.22 19.46 8.22
CA ASP A 82 3.51 20.68 7.45
C ASP A 82 2.36 21.67 7.43
N ILE A 83 1.25 21.36 8.07
CA ILE A 83 0.17 22.32 8.29
C ILE A 83 0.66 23.39 9.26
N GLU A 84 0.53 24.66 8.86
CA GLU A 84 0.91 25.82 9.67
C GLU A 84 -0.22 26.20 10.62
N LYS A 85 -1.44 26.29 10.09
CA LYS A 85 -2.61 26.69 10.90
C LYS A 85 -3.92 26.21 10.32
N PHE A 86 -4.91 26.21 11.20
CA PHE A 86 -6.32 26.05 10.89
C PHE A 86 -7.05 27.33 11.30
N ASP A 87 -7.82 27.91 10.40
CA ASP A 87 -8.68 29.06 10.69
C ASP A 87 -10.14 28.58 10.66
N LYS A 88 -10.77 28.46 11.84
CA LYS A 88 -12.19 28.06 11.98
C LYS A 88 -13.07 29.31 11.93
N GLU A 89 -13.92 29.42 10.90
CA GLU A 89 -14.90 30.49 10.76
C GLU A 89 -16.21 30.14 11.48
N SER A 90 -16.64 28.85 11.34
CA SER A 90 -17.85 28.33 11.98
C SER A 90 -17.72 26.81 12.16
N ASP A 91 -18.75 26.15 12.67
CA ASP A 91 -18.77 24.68 12.76
C ASP A 91 -18.79 23.99 11.41
N THR A 92 -19.15 24.69 10.34
CA THR A 92 -19.19 24.13 8.98
C THR A 92 -18.21 24.77 8.02
N LYS A 93 -17.45 25.80 8.45
CA LYS A 93 -16.49 26.50 7.59
C LYS A 93 -15.14 26.63 8.27
N PHE A 94 -14.10 26.24 7.58
CA PHE A 94 -12.73 26.40 8.06
C PHE A 94 -11.75 26.41 6.86
N SER A 95 -10.55 26.86 7.12
CA SER A 95 -9.45 26.74 6.16
C SER A 95 -8.20 26.13 6.79
N ILE A 96 -7.40 25.53 5.92
CA ILE A 96 -6.13 24.89 6.27
C ILE A 96 -5.04 25.60 5.49
N THR A 97 -4.00 26.07 6.17
CA THR A 97 -2.83 26.70 5.54
C THR A 97 -1.60 25.85 5.81
N TRP A 98 -0.89 25.44 4.74
CA TRP A 98 0.40 24.76 4.84
C TRP A 98 1.54 25.77 4.95
N LYS A 99 2.68 25.36 5.51
CA LYS A 99 3.90 26.17 5.67
C LYS A 99 4.50 26.61 4.31
N SER A 100 4.23 25.84 3.25
CA SER A 100 4.67 26.06 1.87
C SER A 100 3.61 25.58 0.88
N THR A 101 3.91 25.55 -0.41
CA THR A 101 3.07 24.84 -1.38
C THR A 101 3.00 23.36 -1.03
N TYR A 102 1.81 22.77 -1.10
CA TYR A 102 1.57 21.35 -0.89
C TYR A 102 0.50 20.84 -1.86
N PRO A 103 0.91 20.36 -3.04
CA PRO A 103 -0.02 19.96 -4.12
C PRO A 103 -0.92 18.80 -3.76
N ASP A 104 -0.45 17.88 -2.91
CA ASP A 104 -1.17 16.66 -2.52
C ASP A 104 -2.10 16.86 -1.30
N TRP A 105 -2.56 18.09 -1.06
CA TRP A 105 -3.38 18.46 0.10
C TRP A 105 -4.60 17.55 0.32
N SER A 106 -5.24 17.08 -0.76
CA SER A 106 -6.40 16.19 -0.66
C SER A 106 -6.07 14.78 -0.16
N ALA A 107 -4.78 14.37 -0.21
CA ALA A 107 -4.32 13.10 0.35
C ALA A 107 -4.41 13.05 1.89
N VAL A 108 -4.31 14.19 2.55
CA VAL A 108 -4.16 14.27 4.00
C VAL A 108 -5.39 14.81 4.72
N ILE A 109 -6.38 15.34 4.00
CA ILE A 109 -7.65 15.74 4.61
C ILE A 109 -8.37 14.51 5.11
N THR A 110 -8.56 14.45 6.43
CA THR A 110 -9.19 13.32 7.11
C THR A 110 -9.95 13.81 8.35
N MET A 111 -10.86 12.98 8.84
CA MET A 111 -11.65 13.26 10.02
C MET A 111 -11.97 12.01 10.81
N MET A 112 -12.08 12.18 12.11
CA MET A 112 -12.59 11.18 13.06
C MET A 112 -13.49 11.88 14.09
N PRO A 113 -14.38 11.17 14.76
CA PRO A 113 -15.11 11.75 15.89
C PRO A 113 -14.16 12.27 16.96
N GLN A 114 -14.45 13.43 17.54
CA GLN A 114 -13.57 14.05 18.53
C GLN A 114 -13.24 13.13 19.71
N ALA A 115 -14.19 12.28 20.12
CA ALA A 115 -13.95 11.30 21.19
C ALA A 115 -12.86 10.28 20.85
N GLN A 116 -12.71 9.92 19.57
CA GLN A 116 -11.70 8.97 19.09
C GLN A 116 -10.29 9.57 19.06
N VAL A 117 -10.18 10.89 18.84
CA VAL A 117 -8.90 11.60 18.81
C VAL A 117 -8.60 12.38 20.07
N ALA A 118 -9.46 12.26 21.10
CA ALA A 118 -9.29 12.97 22.36
C ALA A 118 -8.02 12.58 23.12
N THR A 119 -7.58 11.35 22.99
CA THR A 119 -6.35 10.83 23.60
C THR A 119 -5.62 9.88 22.67
N PRO A 120 -4.28 9.74 22.79
CA PRO A 120 -3.53 8.73 22.03
C PRO A 120 -4.06 7.30 22.22
N ALA A 121 -4.49 6.95 23.44
CA ALA A 121 -5.04 5.63 23.74
C ALA A 121 -6.32 5.36 22.93
N ALA A 122 -7.27 6.30 22.91
CA ALA A 122 -8.52 6.18 22.16
C ALA A 122 -8.27 6.03 20.64
N PHE A 123 -7.35 6.83 20.10
CA PHE A 123 -6.93 6.77 18.71
C PHE A 123 -6.28 5.43 18.39
N ASN A 124 -5.27 5.04 19.16
CA ASN A 124 -4.46 3.85 18.89
C ASN A 124 -5.27 2.56 18.99
N ASP A 125 -6.18 2.48 19.93
CA ASP A 125 -7.11 1.35 20.07
C ASP A 125 -8.08 1.27 18.88
N GLY A 126 -8.60 2.40 18.43
CA GLY A 126 -9.55 2.46 17.32
C GLY A 126 -8.95 2.08 15.96
N VAL A 127 -7.65 2.33 15.72
CA VAL A 127 -7.01 1.99 14.43
C VAL A 127 -6.41 0.59 14.37
N LYS A 128 -6.22 -0.06 15.52
CA LYS A 128 -5.56 -1.38 15.61
C LYS A 128 -6.52 -2.57 15.64
N ASP A 129 -7.73 -2.37 16.11
CA ASP A 129 -8.67 -3.46 16.37
C ASP A 129 -10.07 -3.12 15.87
N VAL A 130 -10.44 -3.72 14.74
CA VAL A 130 -11.77 -3.53 14.13
C VAL A 130 -12.92 -3.98 15.05
N THR A 131 -12.67 -4.87 15.99
CA THR A 131 -13.70 -5.33 16.95
C THR A 131 -14.07 -4.26 17.97
N LYS A 132 -13.21 -3.25 18.15
CA LYS A 132 -13.45 -2.09 19.00
C LYS A 132 -14.13 -0.93 18.28
N TYR A 133 -14.39 -1.07 16.99
CA TYR A 133 -15.08 -0.05 16.22
C TYR A 133 -16.52 0.12 16.71
N LYS A 134 -16.90 1.34 16.96
CA LYS A 134 -18.25 1.70 17.37
C LYS A 134 -19.02 2.28 16.19
N ASN A 135 -20.28 1.86 16.03
CA ASN A 135 -21.11 2.37 14.94
C ASN A 135 -21.27 3.90 14.96
N GLU A 136 -21.17 4.52 16.12
CA GLU A 136 -21.19 5.99 16.27
C GLU A 136 -20.01 6.69 15.59
N TRP A 137 -18.93 5.97 15.25
CA TRP A 137 -17.76 6.51 14.55
C TRP A 137 -17.89 6.47 13.04
N PHE A 138 -18.94 5.86 12.53
CA PHE A 138 -19.11 5.67 11.09
C PHE A 138 -19.95 6.78 10.47
N ALA A 139 -19.62 7.10 9.22
CA ALA A 139 -20.32 8.09 8.44
C ALA A 139 -20.45 7.63 6.98
N GLY A 140 -20.56 6.33 6.79
CA GLY A 140 -20.75 5.69 5.48
C GLY A 140 -22.18 5.20 5.27
N PRO A 141 -22.48 4.69 4.06
CA PRO A 141 -23.81 4.16 3.70
C PRO A 141 -24.21 2.88 4.44
N TYR A 142 -23.26 2.23 5.10
CA TYR A 142 -23.47 1.01 5.89
C TYR A 142 -22.87 1.16 7.29
N LYS A 143 -23.32 0.30 8.21
CA LYS A 143 -22.81 0.16 9.56
C LYS A 143 -22.61 -1.31 9.88
N ILE A 144 -21.81 -1.63 10.90
CA ILE A 144 -21.61 -3.01 11.36
C ILE A 144 -22.89 -3.47 12.08
N LYS A 145 -23.45 -4.59 11.60
CA LYS A 145 -24.54 -5.28 12.25
C LYS A 145 -24.01 -6.30 13.27
N SER A 146 -23.07 -7.12 12.85
CA SER A 146 -22.49 -8.17 13.69
C SER A 146 -21.12 -8.60 13.19
N TYR A 147 -20.30 -9.08 14.11
CA TYR A 147 -19.06 -9.77 13.83
C TYR A 147 -19.03 -11.09 14.58
N ASP A 148 -18.90 -12.19 13.86
CA ASP A 148 -18.75 -13.54 14.41
C ASP A 148 -17.29 -13.99 14.20
N ALA A 149 -16.49 -13.93 15.27
CA ALA A 149 -15.08 -14.28 15.22
C ALA A 149 -14.85 -15.78 15.00
N ALA A 150 -15.76 -16.64 15.46
CA ALA A 150 -15.63 -18.09 15.30
C ALA A 150 -15.88 -18.52 13.85
N GLN A 151 -16.86 -17.92 13.21
CA GLN A 151 -17.18 -18.16 11.80
C GLN A 151 -16.45 -17.22 10.84
N GLN A 152 -15.72 -16.24 11.37
CA GLN A 152 -15.02 -15.20 10.59
C GLN A 152 -15.97 -14.45 9.63
N LEU A 153 -17.15 -14.10 10.13
CA LEU A 153 -18.18 -13.38 9.40
C LEU A 153 -18.35 -11.96 9.93
N LEU A 154 -18.26 -10.98 9.05
CA LEU A 154 -18.62 -9.59 9.33
C LEU A 154 -19.85 -9.23 8.49
N THR A 155 -20.95 -8.87 9.15
CA THR A 155 -22.19 -8.46 8.49
C THR A 155 -22.37 -6.96 8.64
N LEU A 156 -22.59 -6.29 7.52
CA LEU A 156 -23.01 -4.90 7.44
C LEU A 156 -24.48 -4.82 7.08
N GLU A 157 -25.15 -3.80 7.60
CA GLU A 157 -26.50 -3.39 7.21
C GLU A 157 -26.53 -1.91 6.81
N ARG A 158 -27.58 -1.45 6.13
CA ARG A 158 -27.71 -0.04 5.78
C ARG A 158 -27.63 0.85 7.02
N ASN A 159 -26.96 1.98 6.87
CA ASN A 159 -26.93 3.02 7.88
C ASN A 159 -28.14 3.95 7.64
N GLU A 160 -29.13 3.88 8.51
CA GLU A 160 -30.38 4.68 8.40
C GLU A 160 -30.13 6.19 8.53
N LYS A 161 -28.96 6.57 9.09
CA LYS A 161 -28.57 7.98 9.24
C LYS A 161 -27.76 8.51 8.06
N TRP A 162 -27.45 7.65 7.08
CA TRP A 162 -26.78 8.07 5.87
C TRP A 162 -27.64 9.04 5.05
N TRP A 163 -27.12 10.21 4.74
CA TRP A 163 -27.81 11.33 4.09
C TRP A 163 -27.60 11.37 2.57
N GLY A 164 -26.75 10.54 2.02
CA GLY A 164 -26.51 10.38 0.59
C GLY A 164 -27.44 9.32 -0.02
N ASP A 165 -27.08 8.87 -1.21
CA ASP A 165 -27.86 7.84 -1.92
C ASP A 165 -27.93 6.55 -1.12
N LYS A 166 -29.14 6.02 -1.00
CA LYS A 166 -29.39 4.78 -0.26
C LYS A 166 -28.62 3.62 -0.87
N GLY A 167 -27.89 2.89 -0.03
CA GLY A 167 -27.17 1.67 -0.44
C GLY A 167 -28.10 0.67 -1.12
N LYS A 168 -27.72 0.14 -2.29
CA LYS A 168 -28.56 -0.77 -3.08
C LYS A 168 -28.85 -2.09 -2.36
N LEU A 169 -27.84 -2.63 -1.67
CA LEU A 169 -27.98 -3.87 -0.90
C LEU A 169 -28.51 -3.56 0.51
N GLU A 170 -29.39 -4.41 1.01
CA GLU A 170 -29.89 -4.31 2.39
C GLU A 170 -28.83 -4.75 3.39
N LYS A 171 -28.09 -5.78 3.03
CA LYS A 171 -27.07 -6.44 3.84
C LYS A 171 -25.87 -6.83 2.99
N ILE A 172 -24.66 -6.71 3.54
CA ILE A 172 -23.41 -7.20 2.95
C ILE A 172 -22.73 -8.07 3.99
N THR A 173 -22.41 -9.33 3.66
CA THR A 173 -21.67 -10.21 4.53
C THR A 173 -20.29 -10.47 3.95
N PHE A 174 -19.26 -10.19 4.72
CA PHE A 174 -17.87 -10.54 4.40
C PHE A 174 -17.53 -11.83 5.13
N ARG A 175 -17.10 -12.84 4.40
CA ARG A 175 -16.64 -14.12 4.91
C ARG A 175 -15.16 -14.28 4.62
N TYR A 176 -14.37 -14.51 5.65
CA TYR A 176 -12.96 -14.85 5.45
C TYR A 176 -12.85 -16.36 5.21
N LEU A 177 -12.18 -16.74 4.14
CA LEU A 177 -11.90 -18.11 3.75
C LEU A 177 -10.44 -18.19 3.27
N ASP A 178 -9.82 -19.36 3.40
CA ASP A 178 -8.56 -19.63 2.73
C ASP A 178 -8.71 -19.57 1.19
N SER A 179 -7.60 -19.38 0.47
CA SER A 179 -7.65 -19.19 -0.98
C SER A 179 -8.32 -20.35 -1.74
N ALA A 180 -8.12 -21.58 -1.31
CA ALA A 180 -8.70 -22.75 -1.96
C ALA A 180 -10.18 -22.89 -1.67
N ALA A 181 -10.60 -22.59 -0.43
CA ALA A 181 -12.00 -22.60 -0.03
C ALA A 181 -12.78 -21.46 -0.69
N THR A 182 -12.17 -20.27 -0.87
CA THR A 182 -12.82 -19.11 -1.48
C THR A 182 -13.30 -19.39 -2.91
N ALA A 183 -12.46 -20.02 -3.74
CA ALA A 183 -12.85 -20.36 -5.11
C ALA A 183 -13.99 -21.38 -5.17
N ARG A 184 -13.98 -22.39 -4.28
CA ARG A 184 -15.06 -23.38 -4.16
C ARG A 184 -16.37 -22.76 -3.68
N ALA A 185 -16.32 -21.92 -2.66
CA ALA A 185 -17.48 -21.22 -2.15
C ALA A 185 -18.16 -20.35 -3.23
N PHE A 186 -17.38 -19.69 -4.09
CA PHE A 186 -17.90 -18.95 -5.22
C PHE A 186 -18.53 -19.87 -6.27
N ALA A 187 -17.84 -20.93 -6.68
CA ALA A 187 -18.35 -21.91 -7.64
C ALA A 187 -19.67 -22.56 -7.17
N ASN A 188 -19.78 -22.82 -5.85
CA ASN A 188 -20.97 -23.40 -5.22
C ASN A 188 -22.07 -22.36 -4.91
N LYS A 189 -21.90 -21.09 -5.27
CA LYS A 189 -22.85 -20.00 -4.98
C LYS A 189 -23.04 -19.69 -3.48
N GLU A 190 -22.07 -20.07 -2.64
CA GLU A 190 -22.06 -19.73 -1.21
C GLU A 190 -21.66 -18.28 -0.96
N VAL A 191 -20.96 -17.67 -1.92
CA VAL A 191 -20.62 -16.22 -1.95
C VAL A 191 -20.91 -15.65 -3.33
N ASP A 192 -21.31 -14.38 -3.39
CA ASP A 192 -21.72 -13.69 -4.63
C ASP A 192 -20.56 -13.01 -5.34
N VAL A 193 -19.52 -12.64 -4.60
CA VAL A 193 -18.37 -11.89 -5.13
C VAL A 193 -17.07 -12.57 -4.70
N LEU A 194 -16.23 -12.86 -5.67
CA LEU A 194 -14.84 -13.29 -5.48
C LEU A 194 -13.89 -12.16 -5.89
N ARG A 195 -13.09 -11.68 -4.94
CA ARG A 195 -12.13 -10.58 -5.18
C ARG A 195 -10.70 -11.11 -5.27
N ASN A 196 -9.86 -10.38 -6.01
CA ASN A 196 -8.42 -10.61 -6.09
C ASN A 196 -8.05 -12.03 -6.59
N ILE A 197 -8.57 -12.42 -7.73
CA ILE A 197 -8.17 -13.67 -8.39
C ILE A 197 -6.75 -13.47 -8.94
N VAL A 198 -5.78 -14.16 -8.35
CA VAL A 198 -4.34 -14.02 -8.68
C VAL A 198 -3.69 -15.36 -9.07
N THR A 199 -4.44 -16.46 -9.13
CA THR A 199 -3.94 -17.76 -9.55
C THR A 199 -4.84 -18.39 -10.62
N ALA A 200 -4.22 -19.16 -11.53
CA ALA A 200 -4.95 -19.85 -12.59
C ALA A 200 -5.99 -20.85 -12.05
N ASP A 201 -5.67 -21.55 -10.98
CA ASP A 201 -6.59 -22.57 -10.41
C ASP A 201 -7.83 -21.89 -9.82
N THR A 202 -7.65 -20.80 -9.07
CA THR A 202 -8.78 -19.98 -8.57
C THR A 202 -9.62 -19.45 -9.72
N PHE A 203 -8.98 -18.96 -10.78
CA PHE A 203 -9.67 -18.44 -11.95
C PHE A 203 -10.47 -19.51 -12.68
N LYS A 204 -9.87 -20.65 -12.99
CA LYS A 204 -10.55 -21.80 -13.63
C LYS A 204 -11.74 -22.28 -12.80
N GLN A 205 -11.57 -22.37 -11.50
CA GLN A 205 -12.65 -22.78 -10.61
C GLN A 205 -13.78 -21.77 -10.57
N ALA A 206 -13.47 -20.47 -10.53
CA ALA A 206 -14.48 -19.41 -10.60
C ALA A 206 -15.27 -19.43 -11.92
N GLN A 207 -14.62 -19.75 -13.04
CA GLN A 207 -15.25 -19.86 -14.36
C GLN A 207 -16.28 -21.01 -14.48
N THR A 208 -16.28 -21.97 -13.56
CA THR A 208 -17.33 -23.02 -13.55
C THR A 208 -18.70 -22.45 -13.18
N ARG A 209 -18.75 -21.25 -12.61
CA ARG A 209 -19.97 -20.53 -12.34
C ARG A 209 -20.42 -19.71 -13.55
N THR A 210 -21.35 -20.27 -14.33
CA THR A 210 -21.79 -19.72 -15.62
C THR A 210 -22.65 -18.46 -15.54
N ASP A 211 -23.25 -18.18 -14.38
CA ASP A 211 -24.06 -16.99 -14.09
C ASP A 211 -23.23 -15.82 -13.49
N ALA A 212 -21.92 -15.90 -13.59
CA ALA A 212 -20.99 -14.89 -13.08
C ALA A 212 -20.28 -14.15 -14.19
N GLU A 213 -19.92 -12.89 -13.91
CA GLU A 213 -19.14 -12.02 -14.79
C GLU A 213 -17.73 -11.82 -14.24
N VAL A 214 -16.72 -11.99 -15.09
CA VAL A 214 -15.34 -11.65 -14.76
C VAL A 214 -15.11 -10.17 -15.08
N ARG A 215 -14.74 -9.40 -14.07
CA ARG A 215 -14.34 -8.01 -14.21
C ARG A 215 -12.84 -7.87 -13.94
N GLN A 216 -12.15 -7.29 -14.90
CA GLN A 216 -10.71 -7.08 -14.84
C GLN A 216 -10.39 -5.59 -14.90
N ASN A 217 -9.52 -5.14 -13.99
CA ASN A 217 -8.95 -3.81 -14.03
C ASN A 217 -7.53 -3.84 -13.50
N PHE A 218 -6.70 -2.90 -13.98
CA PHE A 218 -5.40 -2.64 -13.39
C PHE A 218 -5.58 -1.76 -12.16
N GLY A 219 -5.05 -2.23 -11.03
CA GLY A 219 -5.06 -1.49 -9.76
C GLY A 219 -3.72 -0.82 -9.48
N LEU A 220 -3.67 -0.15 -8.35
CA LEU A 220 -2.46 0.49 -7.83
C LEU A 220 -1.68 -0.43 -6.86
N GLN A 221 -1.80 -1.74 -7.03
CA GLN A 221 -1.05 -2.71 -6.26
C GLN A 221 0.11 -3.25 -7.08
N TYR A 222 1.30 -3.30 -6.50
CA TYR A 222 2.43 -3.97 -7.11
C TYR A 222 3.11 -4.93 -6.16
N ARG A 223 3.53 -6.06 -6.70
CA ARG A 223 4.34 -7.05 -6.00
C ARG A 223 5.81 -6.79 -6.27
N HIS A 224 6.64 -6.93 -5.26
CA HIS A 224 8.06 -6.68 -5.34
C HIS A 224 8.84 -7.59 -4.40
N VAL A 225 10.13 -7.63 -4.64
CA VAL A 225 11.12 -8.23 -3.73
C VAL A 225 11.93 -7.10 -3.10
N THR A 226 11.86 -6.99 -1.77
CA THR A 226 12.65 -6.02 -1.01
C THR A 226 13.98 -6.63 -0.64
N ILE A 227 15.05 -5.89 -0.93
CA ILE A 227 16.43 -6.21 -0.53
C ILE A 227 16.79 -5.27 0.62
N ASN A 228 17.10 -5.82 1.78
CA ASN A 228 17.56 -5.04 2.92
C ASN A 228 19.08 -4.84 2.84
N GLY A 229 19.49 -3.65 2.42
CA GLY A 229 20.90 -3.30 2.23
C GLY A 229 21.69 -3.05 3.51
N SER A 230 21.06 -3.12 4.68
CA SER A 230 21.73 -2.97 5.97
C SER A 230 22.25 -4.30 6.57
N HIS A 231 21.95 -5.44 5.94
CA HIS A 231 22.24 -6.76 6.48
C HIS A 231 23.22 -7.58 5.64
N GLY A 232 24.14 -8.25 6.34
CA GLY A 232 24.99 -9.31 5.81
C GLY A 232 25.74 -8.94 4.52
N VAL A 233 25.78 -9.87 3.58
CA VAL A 233 26.41 -9.68 2.28
C VAL A 233 25.70 -8.65 1.39
N LEU A 234 24.45 -8.31 1.70
CA LEU A 234 23.67 -7.30 1.00
C LEU A 234 24.06 -5.86 1.36
N SER A 235 24.94 -5.64 2.34
CA SER A 235 25.57 -4.34 2.57
C SER A 235 26.50 -3.95 1.41
N ASP A 236 27.03 -4.94 0.66
CA ASP A 236 27.81 -4.71 -0.55
C ASP A 236 26.90 -4.32 -1.72
N LYS A 237 27.13 -3.14 -2.29
CA LYS A 237 26.38 -2.62 -3.45
C LYS A 237 26.48 -3.55 -4.66
N ALA A 238 27.65 -4.15 -4.90
CA ALA A 238 27.86 -5.03 -6.04
C ALA A 238 27.01 -6.31 -5.94
N VAL A 239 26.84 -6.85 -4.72
CA VAL A 239 25.96 -8.01 -4.47
C VAL A 239 24.52 -7.65 -4.74
N ARG A 240 24.02 -6.48 -4.28
CA ARG A 240 22.65 -6.04 -4.57
C ARG A 240 22.40 -5.83 -6.07
N GLN A 241 23.36 -5.22 -6.77
CA GLN A 241 23.28 -5.02 -8.22
C GLN A 241 23.32 -6.34 -8.99
N ALA A 242 24.15 -7.28 -8.56
CA ALA A 242 24.20 -8.62 -9.14
C ALA A 242 22.89 -9.39 -8.90
N PHE A 243 22.26 -9.25 -7.72
CA PHE A 243 20.95 -9.81 -7.42
C PHE A 243 19.89 -9.30 -8.40
N LEU A 244 19.83 -7.99 -8.66
CA LEU A 244 18.90 -7.40 -9.63
C LEU A 244 19.14 -7.95 -11.04
N LEU A 245 20.39 -7.96 -11.50
CA LEU A 245 20.76 -8.46 -12.84
C LEU A 245 20.60 -9.97 -12.99
N GLY A 246 20.72 -10.73 -11.89
CA GLY A 246 20.48 -12.18 -11.86
C GLY A 246 19.00 -12.58 -11.82
N THR A 247 18.12 -11.62 -11.63
CA THR A 247 16.67 -11.86 -11.51
C THR A 247 15.97 -11.68 -12.85
N ASN A 248 15.44 -12.77 -13.42
CA ASN A 248 14.59 -12.75 -14.60
C ASN A 248 13.14 -12.49 -14.21
N ARG A 249 12.76 -11.22 -14.10
CA ARG A 249 11.41 -10.80 -13.73
C ARG A 249 10.34 -11.25 -14.72
N GLN A 250 10.68 -11.32 -16.01
CA GLN A 250 9.75 -11.81 -17.06
C GLN A 250 9.38 -13.28 -16.83
N GLU A 251 10.35 -14.13 -16.50
CA GLU A 251 10.12 -15.54 -16.20
C GLU A 251 9.23 -15.70 -14.96
N ILE A 252 9.52 -14.96 -13.88
CA ILE A 252 8.71 -14.96 -12.65
C ILE A 252 7.28 -14.52 -12.96
N ALA A 253 7.09 -13.39 -13.65
CA ALA A 253 5.76 -12.90 -14.01
C ALA A 253 5.00 -13.90 -14.91
N SER A 254 5.69 -14.51 -15.88
CA SER A 254 5.09 -15.52 -16.77
C SER A 254 4.62 -16.75 -16.01
N ALA A 255 5.39 -17.20 -15.02
CA ALA A 255 5.01 -18.35 -14.20
C ALA A 255 3.85 -18.02 -13.23
N LEU A 256 3.90 -16.86 -12.59
CA LEU A 256 2.86 -16.45 -11.63
C LEU A 256 1.52 -16.13 -12.30
N LEU A 257 1.54 -15.61 -13.52
CA LEU A 257 0.34 -15.20 -14.26
C LEU A 257 -0.12 -16.26 -15.29
N ALA A 258 0.57 -17.41 -15.38
CA ALA A 258 0.20 -18.49 -16.28
C ALA A 258 -1.25 -18.94 -16.04
N GLY A 259 -2.04 -19.02 -17.12
CA GLY A 259 -3.45 -19.43 -17.06
C GLY A 259 -4.44 -18.34 -16.62
N LEU A 260 -3.98 -17.13 -16.33
CA LEU A 260 -4.82 -15.96 -16.20
C LEU A 260 -5.02 -15.25 -17.55
N PRO A 261 -6.12 -14.53 -17.78
CA PRO A 261 -6.41 -13.84 -19.05
C PRO A 261 -5.60 -12.54 -19.21
N VAL A 262 -4.29 -12.59 -18.96
CA VAL A 262 -3.38 -11.44 -18.97
C VAL A 262 -2.05 -11.80 -19.63
N LYS A 263 -1.31 -10.80 -20.08
CA LYS A 263 0.03 -10.97 -20.64
C LYS A 263 1.07 -10.51 -19.63
N ALA A 264 1.95 -11.40 -19.22
CA ALA A 264 2.96 -11.12 -18.16
C ALA A 264 3.81 -9.87 -18.45
N LYS A 265 4.14 -9.61 -19.72
CA LYS A 265 4.92 -8.42 -20.13
C LYS A 265 4.25 -7.09 -19.76
N ASP A 266 2.92 -7.06 -19.67
CA ASP A 266 2.16 -5.85 -19.37
C ASP A 266 2.17 -5.51 -17.87
N PHE A 267 2.74 -6.41 -17.04
CA PHE A 267 2.83 -6.28 -15.59
C PHE A 267 4.25 -6.02 -15.09
N LEU A 268 5.23 -5.95 -15.99
CA LEU A 268 6.60 -5.62 -15.58
C LEU A 268 6.74 -4.11 -15.36
N LEU A 269 7.28 -3.77 -14.19
CA LEU A 269 7.46 -2.38 -13.79
C LEU A 269 8.93 -1.97 -13.85
N GLY A 270 9.22 -0.88 -14.51
CA GLY A 270 10.51 -0.18 -14.47
C GLY A 270 10.48 1.03 -13.53
N ASN A 271 9.31 1.29 -12.96
CA ASN A 271 9.04 2.30 -11.94
C ASN A 271 7.95 1.72 -11.02
N HIS A 272 8.00 1.98 -9.72
CA HIS A 272 7.02 1.48 -8.77
C HIS A 272 6.25 2.60 -8.05
N PHE A 273 6.55 3.87 -8.34
CA PHE A 273 5.74 5.00 -7.86
C PHE A 273 4.54 5.24 -8.75
N PHE A 274 4.70 5.06 -10.05
CA PHE A 274 3.61 5.16 -11.02
C PHE A 274 3.38 3.83 -11.72
N MET A 275 2.12 3.51 -11.95
CA MET A 275 1.74 2.31 -12.71
C MET A 275 1.63 2.64 -14.20
N PRO A 276 1.81 1.67 -15.11
CA PRO A 276 1.72 1.89 -16.56
C PRO A 276 0.37 2.47 -17.03
N THR A 277 -0.67 2.33 -16.20
CA THR A 277 -2.00 2.92 -16.43
C THR A 277 -2.06 4.41 -16.19
N GLN A 278 -1.12 4.96 -15.42
CA GLN A 278 -0.96 6.40 -15.16
C GLN A 278 -0.15 7.02 -16.31
N LYS A 279 -0.82 7.14 -17.46
CA LYS A 279 -0.20 7.65 -18.68
C LYS A 279 0.25 9.09 -18.52
N GLY A 280 1.48 9.38 -18.96
CA GLY A 280 2.11 10.70 -18.85
C GLY A 280 3.02 10.84 -17.62
N GLU A 281 2.84 10.01 -16.61
CA GLU A 281 3.63 10.01 -15.38
C GLU A 281 4.56 8.81 -15.28
N TYR A 282 4.11 7.63 -15.74
CA TYR A 282 4.93 6.44 -15.74
C TYR A 282 6.13 6.55 -16.68
N LYS A 283 7.32 6.31 -16.14
CA LYS A 283 8.59 6.20 -16.90
C LYS A 283 9.28 4.90 -16.52
N ASP A 284 9.73 4.13 -17.49
CA ASP A 284 10.57 2.95 -17.23
C ASP A 284 12.01 3.40 -16.95
N ASN A 285 12.37 3.42 -15.67
CA ASN A 285 13.72 3.73 -15.19
C ASN A 285 14.52 2.44 -14.86
N GLY A 286 13.90 1.28 -15.03
CA GLY A 286 14.45 -0.02 -14.63
C GLY A 286 15.24 -0.77 -15.71
N SER A 287 15.26 -0.29 -16.94
CA SER A 287 15.89 -0.98 -18.09
C SER A 287 17.37 -1.29 -17.88
N GLN A 288 18.12 -0.44 -17.17
CA GLN A 288 19.52 -0.66 -16.81
C GLN A 288 19.76 -1.92 -15.95
N TRP A 289 18.72 -2.39 -15.26
CA TRP A 289 18.71 -3.58 -14.41
C TRP A 289 18.06 -4.79 -15.09
N ALA A 290 17.92 -4.78 -16.40
CA ALA A 290 17.43 -5.92 -17.16
C ALA A 290 18.30 -7.16 -16.89
N TYR A 291 17.64 -8.33 -16.86
CA TYR A 291 18.29 -9.62 -16.61
C TYR A 291 19.54 -9.83 -17.47
N ASN A 292 20.67 -10.04 -16.82
CA ASN A 292 21.96 -10.24 -17.49
C ASN A 292 22.91 -11.00 -16.58
N VAL A 293 22.99 -12.31 -16.77
CA VAL A 293 23.83 -13.22 -15.98
C VAL A 293 25.32 -12.86 -16.05
N GLU A 294 25.81 -12.53 -17.24
CA GLU A 294 27.23 -12.24 -17.43
C GLU A 294 27.65 -10.93 -16.73
N LYS A 295 26.80 -9.91 -16.81
CA LYS A 295 27.03 -8.66 -16.09
C LYS A 295 26.96 -8.86 -14.57
N ALA A 296 26.02 -9.69 -14.09
CA ALA A 296 25.93 -10.05 -12.67
C ALA A 296 27.17 -10.76 -12.18
N LYS A 297 27.67 -11.77 -12.91
CA LYS A 297 28.90 -12.48 -12.58
C LYS A 297 30.11 -11.55 -12.52
N LYS A 298 30.26 -10.66 -13.52
CA LYS A 298 31.37 -9.68 -13.55
C LYS A 298 31.36 -8.75 -12.33
N LEU A 299 30.17 -8.30 -11.88
CA LEU A 299 30.06 -7.48 -10.67
C LEU A 299 30.53 -8.24 -9.41
N LEU A 300 30.12 -9.50 -9.28
CA LEU A 300 30.53 -10.35 -8.16
C LEU A 300 32.04 -10.62 -8.19
N ASP A 301 32.61 -10.91 -9.38
CA ASP A 301 34.04 -11.10 -9.56
C ASP A 301 34.84 -9.86 -9.16
N GLY A 302 34.37 -8.67 -9.58
CA GLY A 302 34.99 -7.39 -9.23
C GLY A 302 34.92 -7.06 -7.74
N ALA A 303 33.87 -7.55 -7.07
CA ALA A 303 33.69 -7.41 -5.63
C ALA A 303 34.48 -8.47 -4.79
N GLY A 304 35.22 -9.36 -5.46
CA GLY A 304 36.01 -10.39 -4.80
C GLY A 304 35.27 -11.69 -4.48
N TRP A 305 34.00 -11.81 -4.88
CA TRP A 305 33.24 -13.06 -4.77
C TRP A 305 33.65 -14.01 -5.91
N LYS A 306 34.44 -15.03 -5.61
CA LYS A 306 34.98 -15.97 -6.61
C LYS A 306 34.19 -17.27 -6.63
N GLU A 307 34.05 -17.83 -7.80
CA GLU A 307 33.48 -19.16 -8.03
C GLU A 307 34.60 -20.20 -7.87
N PRO A 308 34.56 -21.05 -6.82
CA PRO A 308 35.65 -22.02 -6.57
C PRO A 308 35.78 -23.07 -7.67
N SER A 309 34.70 -23.42 -8.30
CA SER A 309 34.62 -24.31 -9.48
C SER A 309 33.40 -23.95 -10.29
N ALA A 310 33.35 -24.34 -11.54
CA ALA A 310 32.23 -24.00 -12.44
C ALA A 310 30.84 -24.37 -11.86
N GLY A 311 29.96 -23.39 -11.72
CA GLY A 311 28.60 -23.54 -11.17
C GLY A 311 28.53 -23.65 -9.65
N ALA A 312 29.63 -23.51 -8.93
CA ALA A 312 29.64 -23.51 -7.46
C ALA A 312 29.11 -22.19 -6.89
N ILE A 313 28.65 -22.22 -5.63
CA ILE A 313 28.32 -21.01 -4.88
C ILE A 313 29.60 -20.22 -4.67
N ARG A 314 29.55 -18.92 -4.90
CA ARG A 314 30.69 -18.03 -4.77
C ARG A 314 31.12 -17.87 -3.33
N GLU A 315 32.42 -17.63 -3.16
CA GLU A 315 33.02 -17.44 -1.85
C GLU A 315 33.95 -16.21 -1.83
N LYS A 316 33.98 -15.57 -0.67
CA LYS A 316 34.90 -14.46 -0.36
C LYS A 316 35.34 -14.59 1.08
N ASP A 317 36.67 -14.53 1.33
CA ASP A 317 37.25 -14.62 2.67
C ASP A 317 36.75 -15.87 3.45
N GLY A 318 36.62 -17.01 2.76
CA GLY A 318 36.16 -18.28 3.33
C GLY A 318 34.66 -18.36 3.62
N LYS A 319 33.89 -17.35 3.23
CA LYS A 319 32.41 -17.31 3.42
C LYS A 319 31.71 -17.51 2.10
N LYS A 320 30.69 -18.37 2.09
CA LYS A 320 29.77 -18.54 0.94
C LYS A 320 28.88 -17.34 0.76
N LEU A 321 28.54 -17.05 -0.50
CA LEU A 321 27.56 -16.02 -0.86
C LEU A 321 26.14 -16.56 -0.65
N THR A 322 25.72 -16.62 0.61
CA THR A 322 24.40 -17.08 1.02
C THR A 322 23.55 -15.89 1.42
N ILE A 323 22.30 -15.88 0.94
CA ILE A 323 21.26 -14.85 1.23
C ILE A 323 20.00 -15.56 1.70
N TYR A 324 19.33 -15.00 2.71
CA TYR A 324 18.10 -15.56 3.26
C TYR A 324 16.86 -14.83 2.78
N TYR A 325 15.94 -15.57 2.18
CA TYR A 325 14.62 -15.07 1.77
C TYR A 325 13.60 -15.39 2.86
N THR A 326 13.15 -14.38 3.58
CA THR A 326 12.07 -14.50 4.58
C THR A 326 10.72 -14.48 3.89
N ARG A 327 9.89 -15.52 4.10
CA ARG A 327 8.59 -15.67 3.46
C ARG A 327 7.49 -16.14 4.42
N PRO A 328 6.23 -15.69 4.24
CA PRO A 328 5.11 -16.18 5.03
C PRO A 328 4.72 -17.60 4.60
N THR A 329 4.38 -18.46 5.56
CA THR A 329 3.83 -19.80 5.30
C THR A 329 2.45 -19.70 4.66
N GLY A 330 2.07 -20.67 3.82
CA GLY A 330 0.74 -20.78 3.22
C GLY A 330 0.45 -19.80 2.07
N VAL A 331 1.38 -18.93 1.68
CA VAL A 331 1.23 -17.98 0.56
C VAL A 331 1.88 -18.54 -0.69
N VAL A 332 1.08 -19.15 -1.57
CA VAL A 332 1.53 -19.86 -2.77
C VAL A 332 2.33 -18.95 -3.71
N THR A 333 1.89 -17.71 -3.92
CA THR A 333 2.58 -16.76 -4.80
C THR A 333 4.00 -16.46 -4.32
N THR A 334 4.20 -16.27 -3.00
CA THR A 334 5.52 -16.01 -2.43
C THR A 334 6.40 -17.26 -2.51
N LYS A 335 5.82 -18.45 -2.29
CA LYS A 335 6.53 -19.71 -2.44
C LYS A 335 7.08 -19.85 -3.86
N ASN A 336 6.21 -19.79 -4.86
CA ASN A 336 6.60 -19.97 -6.27
C ASN A 336 7.63 -18.94 -6.72
N GLU A 337 7.44 -17.67 -6.37
CA GLU A 337 8.36 -16.57 -6.66
C GLU A 337 9.75 -16.83 -6.07
N SER A 338 9.83 -17.19 -4.79
CA SER A 338 11.10 -17.40 -4.11
C SER A 338 11.87 -18.61 -4.65
N GLU A 339 11.17 -19.69 -5.02
CA GLU A 339 11.78 -20.88 -5.61
C GLU A 339 12.33 -20.63 -7.03
N LEU A 340 11.62 -19.85 -7.85
CA LEU A 340 12.12 -19.40 -9.15
C LEU A 340 13.36 -18.51 -8.97
N LEU A 341 13.29 -17.56 -8.05
CA LEU A 341 14.41 -16.66 -7.74
C LEU A 341 15.64 -17.42 -7.27
N GLN A 342 15.45 -18.44 -6.42
CA GLN A 342 16.56 -19.33 -5.97
C GLN A 342 17.26 -19.98 -7.15
N ASN A 343 16.50 -20.55 -8.08
CA ASN A 343 17.06 -21.20 -9.28
C ASN A 343 17.78 -20.20 -10.20
N GLN A 344 17.28 -18.99 -10.31
CA GLN A 344 17.90 -17.95 -11.12
C GLN A 344 19.21 -17.45 -10.50
N LEU A 345 19.24 -17.16 -9.21
CA LEU A 345 20.38 -16.64 -8.50
C LEU A 345 21.52 -17.67 -8.37
N LYS A 346 21.19 -18.96 -8.31
CA LYS A 346 22.17 -20.03 -8.36
C LYS A 346 23.03 -19.98 -9.64
N LYS A 347 22.45 -19.53 -10.79
CA LYS A 347 23.19 -19.37 -12.05
C LYS A 347 24.32 -18.36 -11.99
N ILE A 348 24.28 -17.45 -11.03
CA ILE A 348 25.32 -16.44 -10.78
C ILE A 348 26.13 -16.72 -9.52
N GLY A 349 25.95 -17.91 -8.92
CA GLY A 349 26.70 -18.37 -7.74
C GLY A 349 26.21 -17.82 -6.42
N ILE A 350 24.95 -17.37 -6.32
CA ILE A 350 24.28 -16.98 -5.06
C ILE A 350 23.45 -18.15 -4.54
N ASP A 351 23.65 -18.51 -3.27
CA ASP A 351 22.85 -19.48 -2.54
C ASP A 351 21.69 -18.75 -1.83
N LEU A 352 20.47 -18.77 -2.42
CA LEU A 352 19.29 -18.20 -1.79
C LEU A 352 18.59 -19.25 -0.95
N GLN A 353 18.60 -19.10 0.37
CA GLN A 353 17.95 -20.00 1.32
C GLN A 353 16.63 -19.45 1.84
N MET A 354 15.63 -20.33 2.00
CA MET A 354 14.31 -19.93 2.48
C MET A 354 14.22 -19.94 4.00
N LYS A 355 13.65 -18.86 4.56
CA LYS A 355 13.34 -18.73 5.98
C LYS A 355 11.83 -18.53 6.12
N ASP A 356 11.13 -19.60 6.46
CA ASP A 356 9.67 -19.56 6.63
C ASP A 356 9.29 -18.96 7.99
N VAL A 357 8.28 -18.08 8.00
CA VAL A 357 7.69 -17.49 9.19
C VAL A 357 6.17 -17.62 9.13
N GLU A 358 5.51 -17.71 10.28
CA GLU A 358 4.05 -17.72 10.31
C GLU A 358 3.45 -16.47 9.68
N SER A 359 2.43 -16.64 8.84
CA SER A 359 1.76 -15.55 8.14
C SER A 359 1.27 -14.44 9.07
N ALA A 360 0.73 -14.79 10.24
CA ALA A 360 0.26 -13.82 11.23
C ALA A 360 1.39 -12.96 11.82
N SER A 361 2.62 -13.49 11.85
CA SER A 361 3.80 -12.80 12.39
C SER A 361 4.66 -12.12 11.33
N PHE A 362 4.34 -12.31 10.04
CA PHE A 362 5.19 -11.89 8.95
C PHE A 362 5.50 -10.37 8.96
N PHE A 363 4.46 -9.54 8.98
CA PHE A 363 4.64 -8.09 8.98
C PHE A 363 5.32 -7.56 10.25
N LYS A 364 5.12 -8.21 11.39
CA LYS A 364 5.87 -7.90 12.61
C LYS A 364 7.36 -8.21 12.42
N THR A 365 7.69 -9.35 11.82
CA THR A 365 9.07 -9.77 11.57
C THR A 365 9.79 -8.82 10.62
N ILE A 366 9.19 -8.47 9.48
CA ILE A 366 9.84 -7.54 8.54
C ILE A 366 9.86 -6.10 9.07
N GLY A 367 8.88 -5.69 9.88
CA GLY A 367 8.83 -4.40 10.54
C GLY A 367 10.00 -4.17 11.51
N GLN A 368 10.52 -5.24 12.10
CA GLN A 368 11.75 -5.21 12.92
C GLN A 368 13.02 -5.07 12.07
N LYS A 369 12.90 -5.10 10.73
CA LYS A 369 14.01 -5.04 9.76
C LYS A 369 15.05 -6.17 9.90
N ASN A 370 14.72 -7.25 10.60
CA ASN A 370 15.59 -8.41 10.79
C ASN A 370 15.36 -9.46 9.69
N PHE A 371 15.62 -9.07 8.46
CA PHE A 371 15.56 -9.92 7.27
C PHE A 371 16.58 -9.43 6.24
N GLU A 372 16.95 -10.29 5.29
CA GLU A 372 17.82 -9.93 4.16
C GLU A 372 17.02 -9.65 2.90
N VAL A 373 16.17 -10.59 2.48
CA VAL A 373 15.27 -10.46 1.33
C VAL A 373 13.89 -10.93 1.70
N THR A 374 12.87 -10.28 1.15
CA THR A 374 11.46 -10.68 1.31
C THR A 374 10.61 -10.21 0.14
N GLY A 375 9.48 -10.87 -0.12
CA GLY A 375 8.51 -10.48 -1.14
C GLY A 375 7.12 -10.27 -0.58
N PHE A 376 6.51 -9.15 -0.93
CA PHE A 376 5.12 -8.81 -0.60
C PHE A 376 4.55 -7.81 -1.62
N ALA A 377 3.36 -7.32 -1.41
CA ALA A 377 2.75 -6.32 -2.29
C ALA A 377 2.51 -5.02 -1.51
N TRP A 378 2.83 -3.88 -2.15
CA TRP A 378 2.37 -2.58 -1.72
C TRP A 378 1.05 -2.23 -2.41
N GLN A 379 0.15 -1.61 -1.66
CA GLN A 379 -1.00 -0.92 -2.20
C GLN A 379 -0.67 0.57 -2.24
N LEU A 380 -0.49 1.11 -3.45
CA LEU A 380 -0.29 2.54 -3.64
C LEU A 380 -1.59 3.31 -3.45
N THR A 381 -1.45 4.58 -3.15
CA THR A 381 -2.53 5.55 -3.17
C THR A 381 -2.58 6.29 -4.51
N GLN A 382 -3.57 7.14 -4.68
CA GLN A 382 -3.67 8.03 -5.84
C GLN A 382 -2.64 9.17 -5.81
N TYR A 383 -1.90 9.29 -4.71
CA TYR A 383 -0.87 10.32 -4.49
C TYR A 383 0.50 9.66 -4.29
N PRO A 384 1.09 9.10 -5.35
CA PRO A 384 2.33 8.33 -5.21
C PRO A 384 3.48 9.17 -4.65
N MET A 385 3.53 10.45 -4.99
CA MET A 385 4.58 11.36 -4.51
C MET A 385 4.46 11.66 -3.01
N ASN A 386 3.25 11.65 -2.45
CA ASN A 386 3.04 11.83 -1.01
C ASN A 386 3.54 10.64 -0.17
N ASN A 387 3.66 9.45 -0.78
CA ASN A 387 4.02 8.23 -0.06
C ASN A 387 5.51 7.86 -0.15
N ILE A 388 6.32 8.64 -0.88
CA ILE A 388 7.75 8.36 -1.03
C ILE A 388 8.45 8.38 0.33
N GLY A 389 8.12 9.35 1.18
CA GLY A 389 8.66 9.49 2.54
C GLY A 389 8.37 8.25 3.39
N GLN A 390 7.16 7.69 3.29
CA GLN A 390 6.80 6.45 3.99
C GLN A 390 7.69 5.27 3.60
N VAL A 391 8.02 5.13 2.31
CA VAL A 391 8.75 3.95 1.80
C VAL A 391 10.27 4.12 1.88
N TYR A 392 10.78 5.34 1.68
CA TYR A 392 12.21 5.60 1.54
C TYR A 392 12.78 6.65 2.49
N GLY A 393 11.96 7.36 3.25
CA GLY A 393 12.43 8.33 4.24
C GLY A 393 13.30 7.68 5.30
N LYS A 394 14.34 8.38 5.73
CA LYS A 394 15.37 7.90 6.66
C LYS A 394 14.80 7.35 7.97
N ASP A 395 13.83 8.03 8.54
CA ASP A 395 13.23 7.69 9.84
C ASP A 395 11.94 6.87 9.70
N SER A 396 11.57 6.49 8.49
CA SER A 396 10.34 5.73 8.26
C SER A 396 10.44 4.29 8.78
N GLN A 397 9.44 3.88 9.54
CA GLN A 397 9.28 2.48 9.97
C GLN A 397 9.07 1.53 8.80
N SER A 398 8.50 2.04 7.69
CA SER A 398 8.25 1.26 6.47
C SER A 398 9.39 1.30 5.46
N ASN A 399 10.50 1.98 5.76
CA ASN A 399 11.72 1.88 4.94
C ASN A 399 12.39 0.53 5.18
N PHE A 400 11.87 -0.50 4.51
CA PHE A 400 12.36 -1.87 4.59
C PHE A 400 13.65 -2.11 3.80
N SER A 401 14.08 -1.14 2.97
CA SER A 401 15.36 -1.24 2.28
C SER A 401 16.57 -1.18 3.22
N GLY A 402 16.37 -0.65 4.43
CA GLY A 402 17.45 -0.41 5.40
C GLY A 402 18.46 0.64 4.95
N TYR A 403 18.15 1.37 3.88
CA TYR A 403 19.05 2.34 3.27
C TYR A 403 18.64 3.76 3.63
N ASN A 404 19.48 4.46 4.36
CA ASN A 404 19.29 5.85 4.73
C ASN A 404 20.25 6.71 3.93
N VAL A 405 19.74 7.47 2.94
CA VAL A 405 20.52 8.31 2.04
C VAL A 405 19.99 9.73 2.11
N ASP A 406 20.80 10.66 2.60
CA ASP A 406 20.40 12.06 2.76
C ASP A 406 19.90 12.69 1.45
N ALA A 407 20.49 12.31 0.31
CA ALA A 407 20.03 12.80 -1.01
C ALA A 407 18.58 12.37 -1.35
N ILE A 408 18.12 11.23 -0.82
CA ILE A 408 16.72 10.78 -0.99
C ILE A 408 15.80 11.66 -0.14
N ASP A 409 16.15 11.93 1.12
CA ASP A 409 15.37 12.82 1.99
C ASP A 409 15.27 14.25 1.41
N GLU A 410 16.37 14.77 0.85
CA GLU A 410 16.37 16.05 0.17
C GLU A 410 15.48 16.05 -1.09
N ALA A 411 15.46 14.96 -1.86
CA ALA A 411 14.57 14.80 -2.99
C ALA A 411 13.11 14.75 -2.55
N ILE A 412 12.79 14.00 -1.48
CA ILE A 412 11.44 13.92 -0.90
C ILE A 412 10.93 15.31 -0.51
N LYS A 413 11.76 16.13 0.18
CA LYS A 413 11.40 17.50 0.55
C LYS A 413 11.11 18.39 -0.67
N LYS A 414 11.92 18.28 -1.74
CA LYS A 414 11.69 19.03 -2.96
C LYS A 414 10.41 18.63 -3.69
N ILE A 415 10.17 17.31 -3.80
CA ILE A 415 8.96 16.77 -4.43
C ILE A 415 7.70 17.21 -3.69
N ALA A 416 7.74 17.28 -2.36
CA ALA A 416 6.59 17.64 -1.53
C ALA A 416 6.07 19.06 -1.83
N VAL A 417 6.92 19.98 -2.23
CA VAL A 417 6.57 21.40 -2.45
C VAL A 417 6.51 21.81 -3.92
N GLU A 418 6.98 20.99 -4.86
CA GLU A 418 6.95 21.28 -6.29
C GLU A 418 5.52 21.17 -6.84
N THR A 419 5.05 22.23 -7.48
CA THR A 419 3.69 22.30 -8.05
C THR A 419 3.62 21.88 -9.51
N ASP A 420 4.74 21.89 -10.22
CA ASP A 420 4.83 21.40 -11.59
C ASP A 420 4.93 19.86 -11.59
N ASN A 421 3.85 19.19 -11.99
CA ASN A 421 3.78 17.74 -11.99
C ASN A 421 4.86 17.08 -12.87
N ALA A 422 5.23 17.70 -13.99
CA ALA A 422 6.27 17.16 -14.87
C ALA A 422 7.67 17.18 -14.23
N LYS A 423 7.92 18.13 -13.32
CA LYS A 423 9.16 18.17 -12.55
C LYS A 423 9.14 17.24 -11.33
N ARG A 424 7.96 16.96 -10.78
CA ARG A 424 7.79 16.02 -9.66
C ARG A 424 8.05 14.57 -10.10
N VAL A 425 7.64 14.21 -11.31
CA VAL A 425 7.76 12.87 -11.93
C VAL A 425 9.15 12.66 -12.55
#